data_e8644ea05105b16912643230e362c42e
#
_entry.id   e8644ea05105b16912643230e362c42e
#
_cell.length_a   1.000
_cell.length_b   1.000
_cell.length_c   1.000
_cell.angle_alpha   90.00
_cell.angle_beta   90.00
_cell.angle_gamma   90.00
#
_symmetry.space_group_name_H-M   'P 1'
#
loop_
_entity.id
_entity.type
_entity.pdbx_description
1 polymer ?
#
loop_
_entity_poly.entity_id
_entity_poly.type
_entity_poly.pdbx_seq_one_letter_code
_entity_poly.pdbx_strand_id
1 'polypeptide(L)'
;MAYTRWVLKGTLVDAYGKALPPVLQAAYGSVVGRSLYGITLFSNGHVMQLLEGEVAALQVAVRNLQDQSKIFGIERLLQEPTDGPSLESVSVGLHRFKDEIAKHLPGHVQVFSLCADEICQRTPPGKARDLLLGFA
;
A
#
# COMPACT_ATOMS: atom_id res chain seq x y z
N MET A 1 -0.91 22.29 -5.88
CA MET A 1 -1.04 21.49 -4.66
C MET A 1 0.10 20.49 -4.57
N ALA A 2 0.60 20.29 -3.37
CA ALA A 2 1.77 19.44 -3.18
C ALA A 2 1.39 17.97 -3.15
N TYR A 3 1.89 17.22 -4.09
CA TYR A 3 1.87 15.76 -4.05
C TYR A 3 3.11 15.26 -3.34
N THR A 4 2.95 14.17 -2.62
CA THR A 4 4.05 13.54 -1.91
C THR A 4 3.94 12.03 -2.03
N ARG A 5 5.05 11.36 -1.82
CA ARG A 5 5.17 9.90 -1.87
C ARG A 5 5.73 9.42 -0.54
N TRP A 6 5.02 8.50 0.10
CA TRP A 6 5.45 7.88 1.34
C TRP A 6 5.59 6.38 1.16
N VAL A 7 6.64 5.80 1.75
CA VAL A 7 6.75 4.34 1.87
C VAL A 7 6.66 4.00 3.34
N LEU A 8 5.73 3.10 3.66
CA LEU A 8 5.46 2.65 5.02
C LEU A 8 5.68 1.15 5.11
N LYS A 9 6.04 0.67 6.30
CA LYS A 9 6.01 -0.75 6.59
C LYS A 9 5.23 -0.99 7.88
N GLY A 10 4.71 -2.20 8.03
CA GLY A 10 3.98 -2.62 9.23
C GLY A 10 3.86 -4.12 9.28
N THR A 11 3.27 -4.63 10.36
CA THR A 11 3.07 -6.05 10.56
C THR A 11 1.60 -6.30 10.89
N LEU A 12 0.98 -7.26 10.20
CA LEU A 12 -0.38 -7.68 10.51
C LEU A 12 -0.37 -8.63 11.70
N VAL A 13 -1.47 -8.64 12.45
CA VAL A 13 -1.67 -9.58 13.56
C VAL A 13 -1.87 -11.02 13.07
N ASP A 14 -2.07 -11.20 11.77
CA ASP A 14 -2.34 -12.48 11.14
C ASP A 14 -1.41 -12.71 9.94
N ALA A 15 -0.53 -13.69 10.04
CA ALA A 15 0.45 -14.01 8.99
C ALA A 15 -0.19 -14.52 7.70
N TYR A 16 -1.43 -14.97 7.72
CA TYR A 16 -2.12 -15.50 6.56
C TYR A 16 -2.84 -14.45 5.73
N GLY A 17 -2.83 -13.20 6.18
CA GLY A 17 -3.41 -12.09 5.43
C GLY A 17 -4.91 -11.88 5.64
N LYS A 18 -5.53 -12.53 6.61
CA LYS A 18 -6.95 -12.33 6.91
C LYS A 18 -7.24 -10.89 7.38
N ALA A 19 -6.23 -10.26 7.97
CA ALA A 19 -6.34 -8.87 8.42
C ALA A 19 -6.13 -7.85 7.30
N LEU A 20 -5.66 -8.28 6.12
CA LEU A 20 -5.32 -7.36 5.03
C LEU A 20 -6.53 -6.58 4.48
N PRO A 21 -7.68 -7.22 4.17
CA PRO A 21 -8.83 -6.47 3.66
C PRO A 21 -9.28 -5.33 4.57
N PRO A 22 -9.49 -5.52 5.89
CA PRO A 22 -9.87 -4.40 6.75
C PRO A 22 -8.78 -3.34 6.88
N VAL A 23 -7.49 -3.71 6.80
CA VAL A 23 -6.39 -2.75 6.81
C VAL A 23 -6.42 -1.89 5.54
N LEU A 24 -6.64 -2.48 4.38
CA LEU A 24 -6.75 -1.73 3.12
C LEU A 24 -7.99 -0.84 3.13
N GLN A 25 -9.10 -1.31 3.67
CA GLN A 25 -10.30 -0.48 3.79
C GLN A 25 -10.04 0.73 4.68
N ALA A 26 -9.31 0.56 5.77
CA ALA A 26 -8.95 1.67 6.66
C ALA A 26 -8.08 2.71 5.94
N ALA A 27 -7.13 2.25 5.11
CA ALA A 27 -6.23 3.15 4.38
C ALA A 27 -6.94 3.89 3.24
N TYR A 28 -7.76 3.19 2.47
CA TYR A 28 -8.31 3.74 1.22
C TYR A 28 -9.79 4.10 1.28
N GLY A 29 -10.56 3.46 2.15
CA GLY A 29 -12.01 3.60 2.16
C GLY A 29 -12.50 5.01 2.43
N SER A 30 -11.83 5.75 3.32
CA SER A 30 -12.20 7.11 3.71
C SER A 30 -11.71 8.17 2.71
N VAL A 31 -10.88 7.79 1.73
CA VAL A 31 -10.32 8.70 0.75
C VAL A 31 -10.83 8.43 -0.67
N VAL A 32 -11.87 7.63 -0.80
CA VAL A 32 -12.52 7.39 -2.08
C VAL A 32 -12.98 8.72 -2.68
N GLY A 33 -12.63 8.96 -3.94
CA GLY A 33 -12.91 10.23 -4.60
C GLY A 33 -11.84 11.29 -4.40
N ARG A 34 -10.84 11.04 -3.55
CA ARG A 34 -9.66 11.90 -3.44
C ARG A 34 -8.52 11.27 -4.21
N SER A 35 -7.54 12.09 -4.60
CA SER A 35 -6.38 11.64 -5.38
C SER A 35 -5.39 10.89 -4.47
N LEU A 36 -5.69 9.65 -4.15
CA LEU A 36 -4.80 8.76 -3.43
C LEU A 36 -4.54 7.51 -4.26
N TYR A 37 -3.28 7.23 -4.51
CA TYR A 37 -2.82 6.06 -5.25
C TYR A 37 -1.90 5.24 -4.36
N GLY A 38 -1.82 3.95 -4.57
CA GLY A 38 -0.98 3.14 -3.73
C GLY A 38 -0.72 1.74 -4.23
N ILE A 39 0.39 1.18 -3.75
CA ILE A 39 0.74 -0.22 -3.93
C ILE A 39 1.00 -0.80 -2.55
N THR A 40 0.31 -1.88 -2.22
CA THR A 40 0.52 -2.61 -0.98
C THR A 40 1.11 -3.97 -1.30
N LEU A 41 2.24 -4.30 -0.68
CA LEU A 41 2.86 -5.62 -0.78
C LEU A 41 2.66 -6.35 0.53
N PHE A 42 2.24 -7.60 0.46
CA PHE A 42 2.03 -8.44 1.63
C PHE A 42 2.82 -9.74 1.49
N SER A 43 3.57 -10.09 2.52
CA SER A 43 4.31 -11.35 2.58
C SER A 43 4.52 -11.78 4.04
N ASN A 44 4.04 -12.98 4.38
CA ASN A 44 4.27 -13.60 5.69
C ASN A 44 3.91 -12.71 6.89
N GLY A 45 2.81 -11.99 6.78
CA GLY A 45 2.34 -11.08 7.84
C GLY A 45 2.94 -9.69 7.79
N HIS A 46 3.94 -9.46 6.96
CA HIS A 46 4.55 -8.14 6.78
C HIS A 46 3.91 -7.40 5.63
N VAL A 47 3.81 -6.09 5.77
CA VAL A 47 3.21 -5.21 4.77
C VAL A 47 4.18 -4.07 4.46
N MET A 48 4.33 -3.76 3.19
CA MET A 48 4.98 -2.53 2.76
C MET A 48 4.04 -1.80 1.81
N GLN A 49 3.86 -0.50 2.01
CA GLN A 49 2.95 0.31 1.22
C GLN A 49 3.69 1.51 0.64
N LEU A 50 3.49 1.73 -0.66
CA LEU A 50 3.83 2.98 -1.32
C LEU A 50 2.52 3.75 -1.50
N LEU A 51 2.43 4.92 -0.89
CA LEU A 51 1.27 5.80 -1.00
C LEU A 51 1.68 7.09 -1.69
N GLU A 52 0.83 7.58 -2.57
CA GLU A 52 1.10 8.78 -3.36
C GLU A 52 -0.16 9.63 -3.47
N GLY A 53 -0.06 10.91 -3.12
CA GLY A 53 -1.19 11.82 -3.15
C GLY A 53 -0.87 13.13 -2.47
N GLU A 54 -1.92 13.91 -2.21
CA GLU A 54 -1.80 15.13 -1.41
C GLU A 54 -1.48 14.79 0.04
N VAL A 55 -0.67 15.63 0.69
CA VAL A 55 -0.23 15.40 2.06
C VAL A 55 -1.41 15.15 3.00
N ALA A 56 -2.49 15.93 2.88
CA ALA A 56 -3.66 15.79 3.74
C ALA A 56 -4.31 14.39 3.59
N ALA A 57 -4.39 13.89 2.36
CA ALA A 57 -4.95 12.55 2.11
C ALA A 57 -4.07 11.45 2.70
N LEU A 58 -2.75 11.59 2.57
CA LEU A 58 -1.80 10.63 3.15
C LEU A 58 -1.86 10.62 4.67
N GLN A 59 -1.98 11.80 5.30
CA GLN A 59 -2.10 11.90 6.75
C GLN A 59 -3.35 11.19 7.27
N VAL A 60 -4.47 11.33 6.58
CA VAL A 60 -5.72 10.63 6.94
C VAL A 60 -5.55 9.13 6.79
N ALA A 61 -4.97 8.67 5.69
CA ALA A 61 -4.76 7.25 5.45
C ALA A 61 -3.87 6.62 6.53
N VAL A 62 -2.75 7.27 6.87
CA VAL A 62 -1.84 6.78 7.91
C VAL A 62 -2.50 6.77 9.28
N ARG A 63 -3.27 7.81 9.62
CA ARG A 63 -4.01 7.86 10.89
C ARG A 63 -4.98 6.69 10.99
N ASN A 64 -5.72 6.41 9.91
CA ASN A 64 -6.65 5.29 9.89
C ASN A 64 -5.94 3.95 10.04
N LEU A 65 -4.75 3.81 9.45
CA LEU A 65 -3.92 2.61 9.64
C LEU A 65 -3.46 2.47 11.09
N GLN A 66 -3.00 3.57 11.70
CA GLN A 66 -2.54 3.56 13.09
C GLN A 66 -3.66 3.24 14.08
N ASP A 67 -4.89 3.64 13.77
CA ASP A 67 -6.05 3.35 14.60
C ASP A 67 -6.58 1.92 14.41
N GLN A 68 -6.08 1.21 13.39
CA GLN A 68 -6.52 -0.15 13.08
C GLN A 68 -5.83 -1.16 13.99
N SER A 69 -6.61 -1.97 14.73
CA SER A 69 -6.06 -2.95 15.66
C SER A 69 -5.42 -4.18 14.99
N LYS A 70 -5.57 -4.32 13.68
CA LYS A 70 -5.09 -5.49 12.93
C LYS A 70 -3.70 -5.32 12.33
N ILE A 71 -3.11 -4.14 12.50
CA ILE A 71 -1.75 -3.84 12.04
C ILE A 71 -1.01 -3.09 13.14
N PHE A 72 0.29 -3.35 13.28
CA PHE A 72 1.13 -2.70 14.28
C PHE A 72 2.53 -2.45 13.72
N GLY A 73 3.34 -1.67 14.46
CA GLY A 73 4.71 -1.39 14.07
C GLY A 73 4.83 -0.57 12.79
N ILE A 74 3.86 0.32 12.54
CA ILE A 74 3.87 1.16 11.34
C ILE A 74 5.04 2.14 11.42
N GLU A 75 5.88 2.13 10.38
CA GLU A 75 7.06 2.96 10.29
C GLU A 75 7.15 3.57 8.88
N ARG A 76 7.40 4.86 8.81
CA ARG A 76 7.60 5.54 7.52
C ARG A 76 9.08 5.47 7.14
N LEU A 77 9.37 4.82 6.01
CA LEU A 77 10.72 4.61 5.52
C LEU A 77 11.17 5.69 4.55
N LEU A 78 10.23 6.33 3.85
CA LEU A 78 10.54 7.33 2.84
C LEU A 78 9.44 8.37 2.80
N GLN A 79 9.83 9.63 2.61
CA GLN A 79 8.93 10.72 2.31
C GLN A 79 9.64 11.62 1.30
N GLU A 80 9.04 11.80 0.12
CA GLU A 80 9.62 12.66 -0.90
C GLU A 80 8.52 13.39 -1.69
N PRO A 81 8.76 14.63 -2.10
CA PRO A 81 7.81 15.35 -2.93
C PRO A 81 7.79 14.77 -4.35
N THR A 82 6.65 14.90 -5.03
CA THR A 82 6.52 14.54 -6.43
C THR A 82 5.70 15.61 -7.15
N ASP A 83 5.84 15.68 -8.48
CA ASP A 83 5.13 16.67 -9.29
C ASP A 83 3.68 16.26 -9.58
N GLY A 84 3.31 15.06 -9.25
CA GLY A 84 1.98 14.52 -9.48
C GLY A 84 1.97 13.02 -9.36
N PRO A 85 0.83 12.36 -9.60
CA PRO A 85 0.75 10.91 -9.46
C PRO A 85 1.59 10.20 -10.52
N SER A 86 2.41 9.26 -10.08
CA SER A 86 3.14 8.33 -10.95
C SER A 86 2.50 6.96 -10.99
N LEU A 87 1.58 6.69 -10.06
CA LEU A 87 0.80 5.46 -10.00
C LEU A 87 -0.55 5.67 -10.67
N GLU A 88 -1.09 4.63 -11.28
CA GLU A 88 -2.34 4.73 -12.03
C GLU A 88 -3.55 4.20 -11.25
N SER A 89 -3.30 3.47 -10.16
CA SER A 89 -4.39 2.79 -9.45
C SER A 89 -3.96 2.41 -8.04
N VAL A 90 -4.90 1.78 -7.31
CA VAL A 90 -4.61 1.09 -6.06
C VAL A 90 -4.42 -0.38 -6.39
N SER A 91 -3.29 -0.96 -5.99
CA SER A 91 -2.97 -2.35 -6.28
C SER A 91 -2.35 -3.05 -5.07
N VAL A 92 -2.45 -4.38 -5.06
CA VAL A 92 -1.98 -5.24 -3.97
C VAL A 92 -1.18 -6.39 -4.56
N GLY A 93 0.04 -6.56 -4.10
CA GLY A 93 0.91 -7.68 -4.50
C GLY A 93 0.92 -8.77 -3.44
N LEU A 94 0.62 -10.00 -3.84
CA LEU A 94 0.49 -11.16 -2.97
C LEU A 94 1.23 -12.36 -3.55
N HIS A 95 1.88 -13.16 -2.69
CA HIS A 95 2.46 -14.46 -3.09
C HIS A 95 1.47 -15.60 -2.88
N ARG A 96 0.99 -15.73 -1.64
CA ARG A 96 0.12 -16.82 -1.20
C ARG A 96 -1.25 -16.28 -0.88
N PHE A 97 -2.24 -17.17 -0.90
CA PHE A 97 -3.61 -16.83 -0.54
C PHE A 97 -4.21 -15.74 -1.42
N LYS A 98 -3.65 -15.55 -2.63
CA LYS A 98 -4.06 -14.50 -3.54
C LYS A 98 -5.56 -14.53 -3.80
N ASP A 99 -6.11 -15.70 -4.14
CA ASP A 99 -7.53 -15.83 -4.44
C ASP A 99 -8.40 -15.65 -3.19
N GLU A 100 -7.94 -16.17 -2.06
CA GLU A 100 -8.66 -16.06 -0.79
C GLU A 100 -8.75 -14.60 -0.31
N ILE A 101 -7.65 -13.86 -0.43
CA ILE A 101 -7.61 -12.47 -0.02
C ILE A 101 -8.36 -11.60 -1.03
N ALA A 102 -8.18 -11.86 -2.32
CA ALA A 102 -8.75 -11.04 -3.39
C ALA A 102 -10.27 -10.95 -3.34
N LYS A 103 -10.96 -12.02 -2.94
CA LYS A 103 -12.43 -12.00 -2.86
C LYS A 103 -12.98 -11.05 -1.79
N HIS A 104 -12.15 -10.64 -0.84
CA HIS A 104 -12.55 -9.74 0.23
C HIS A 104 -12.08 -8.29 0.02
N LEU A 105 -11.41 -8.02 -1.10
CA LEU A 105 -10.94 -6.68 -1.42
C LEU A 105 -11.98 -5.91 -2.22
N PRO A 106 -11.98 -4.56 -2.11
CA PRO A 106 -12.82 -3.74 -2.98
C PRO A 106 -12.55 -4.01 -4.47
N GLY A 107 -13.59 -3.98 -5.30
CA GLY A 107 -13.47 -4.32 -6.70
C GLY A 107 -12.56 -3.42 -7.53
N HIS A 108 -12.30 -2.19 -7.05
CA HIS A 108 -11.41 -1.26 -7.74
C HIS A 108 -9.92 -1.51 -7.45
N VAL A 109 -9.60 -2.40 -6.51
CA VAL A 109 -8.22 -2.74 -6.18
C VAL A 109 -7.72 -3.81 -7.13
N GLN A 110 -6.60 -3.55 -7.80
CA GLN A 110 -5.96 -4.51 -8.67
C GLN A 110 -5.07 -5.45 -7.86
N VAL A 111 -5.14 -6.74 -8.11
CA VAL A 111 -4.32 -7.75 -7.42
C VAL A 111 -3.33 -8.33 -8.41
N PHE A 112 -2.05 -8.42 -8.00
CA PHE A 112 -1.00 -8.97 -8.84
C PHE A 112 -0.11 -9.94 -8.05
N SER A 113 0.61 -10.79 -8.76
CA SER A 113 1.56 -11.71 -8.15
C SER A 113 2.82 -10.95 -7.75
N LEU A 114 3.20 -11.03 -6.48
CA LEU A 114 4.33 -10.28 -5.94
C LEU A 114 5.65 -10.80 -6.54
N CYS A 115 6.23 -10.02 -7.43
CA CYS A 115 7.53 -10.29 -8.04
C CYS A 115 8.15 -8.98 -8.53
N ALA A 116 9.45 -9.01 -8.78
CA ALA A 116 10.21 -7.82 -9.17
C ALA A 116 9.68 -7.20 -10.46
N ASP A 117 9.34 -8.01 -11.47
CA ASP A 117 8.85 -7.51 -12.76
C ASP A 117 7.55 -6.71 -12.59
N GLU A 118 6.61 -7.21 -11.80
CA GLU A 118 5.35 -6.53 -11.55
C GLU A 118 5.54 -5.22 -10.80
N ILE A 119 6.45 -5.20 -9.83
CA ILE A 119 6.79 -3.97 -9.10
C ILE A 119 7.35 -2.93 -10.07
N CYS A 120 8.28 -3.34 -10.94
CA CYS A 120 8.91 -2.43 -11.90
C CYS A 120 7.92 -1.90 -12.93
N GLN A 121 6.93 -2.67 -13.32
CA GLN A 121 5.90 -2.23 -14.25
C GLN A 121 4.96 -1.19 -13.65
N ARG A 122 4.80 -1.21 -12.33
CA ARG A 122 3.80 -0.39 -11.61
C ARG A 122 4.38 0.84 -10.94
N THR A 123 5.71 0.94 -10.85
CA THR A 123 6.37 2.04 -10.14
C THR A 123 7.43 2.70 -11.02
N PRO A 124 7.64 4.03 -10.87
CA PRO A 124 8.77 4.69 -11.52
C PRO A 124 10.09 4.31 -10.84
N PRO A 125 11.22 4.40 -11.56
CA PRO A 125 12.54 4.20 -10.94
C PRO A 125 12.77 5.20 -9.81
N GLY A 126 13.46 4.77 -8.75
CA GLY A 126 13.82 5.63 -7.63
C GLY A 126 13.85 4.88 -6.31
N LYS A 127 14.00 5.64 -5.23
CA LYS A 127 14.13 5.09 -3.88
C LYS A 127 12.91 4.29 -3.44
N ALA A 128 11.71 4.74 -3.80
CA ALA A 128 10.48 4.02 -3.45
C ALA A 128 10.45 2.63 -4.08
N ARG A 129 10.77 2.53 -5.39
CA ARG A 129 10.86 1.24 -6.07
C ARG A 129 11.90 0.35 -5.39
N ASP A 130 13.07 0.90 -5.06
CA ASP A 130 14.15 0.14 -4.44
C ASP A 130 13.71 -0.48 -3.11
N LEU A 131 12.96 0.26 -2.29
CA LEU A 131 12.42 -0.25 -1.05
C LEU A 131 11.42 -1.39 -1.29
N LEU A 132 10.54 -1.23 -2.26
CA LEU A 132 9.56 -2.28 -2.59
C LEU A 132 10.26 -3.54 -3.12
N LEU A 133 11.28 -3.38 -3.95
CA LEU A 133 12.06 -4.52 -4.46
C LEU A 133 12.80 -5.25 -3.34
N GLY A 134 13.29 -4.52 -2.35
CA GLY A 134 13.95 -5.11 -1.20
C GLY A 134 13.01 -5.89 -0.29
N PHE A 135 11.73 -5.55 -0.30
CA PHE A 135 10.69 -6.26 0.45
C PHE A 135 10.30 -7.57 -0.23
N ALA A 136 10.24 -7.57 -1.55
CA ALA A 136 9.75 -8.70 -2.33
C ALA A 136 10.64 -9.96 -2.24
#